data_51813c593a69fe8a06c2630c9f752cba
#
_entry.id   51813c593a69fe8a06c2630c9f752cba
#
_cell.length_a   1.000
_cell.length_b   1.000
_cell.length_c   1.000
_cell.angle_alpha   90.00
_cell.angle_beta   90.00
_cell.angle_gamma   90.00
#
_symmetry.space_group_name_H-M   'P 1'
#
loop_
_entity.id
_entity.type
_entity.pdbx_description
1 polymer ?
#
loop_
_entity_poly.entity_id
_entity_poly.type
_entity_poly.pdbx_seq_one_letter_code
_entity_poly.pdbx_strand_id
1 'polypeptide(L)'
;MNKFGRYTTLRFRETISNLQDLLELFPRMGKIEPELSNKKYEYRSFVVHEHFKMVYRLDEMKDVVYIIHFWDVRREPQRLAEEIEKL
;
A
#
# COMPACT_ATOMS: atom_id res chain seq x y z
N MET A 1 -2.05 4.76 20.95
CA MET A 1 -1.24 5.97 21.10
C MET A 1 -0.68 6.41 19.76
N ASN A 2 -0.73 7.67 19.48
CA ASN A 2 -0.21 8.22 18.23
C ASN A 2 1.28 8.54 18.37
N LYS A 3 2.12 7.86 17.60
CA LYS A 3 3.56 8.13 17.57
C LYS A 3 3.91 9.43 16.88
N PHE A 4 3.00 9.94 16.07
CA PHE A 4 3.20 11.16 15.31
C PHE A 4 2.46 12.29 15.98
N GLY A 5 2.97 13.50 15.86
CA GLY A 5 2.22 14.66 16.29
C GLY A 5 0.98 14.85 15.42
N ARG A 6 0.06 15.66 15.91
CA ARG A 6 -1.19 15.95 15.19
C ARG A 6 -0.94 16.44 13.76
N TYR A 7 0.04 17.31 13.60
CA TYR A 7 0.39 17.89 12.30
C TYR A 7 0.87 16.80 11.32
N THR A 8 1.74 15.92 11.79
CA THR A 8 2.25 14.81 10.96
C THR A 8 1.13 13.89 10.52
N THR A 9 0.18 13.60 11.42
CA THR A 9 -0.96 12.75 11.10
C THR A 9 -1.81 13.35 9.99
N LEU A 10 -2.07 14.65 10.03
CA LEU A 10 -2.84 15.33 8.99
C LEU A 10 -2.13 15.29 7.65
N ARG A 11 -0.84 15.53 7.62
CA ARG A 11 -0.05 15.45 6.38
C ARG A 11 -0.06 14.05 5.79
N PHE A 12 0.03 13.04 6.63
CA PHE A 12 -0.04 11.65 6.19
C PHE A 12 -1.39 11.36 5.52
N ARG A 13 -2.48 11.83 6.11
CA ARG A 13 -3.82 11.68 5.54
C ARG A 13 -3.94 12.34 4.18
N GLU A 14 -3.40 13.54 4.02
CA GLU A 14 -3.40 14.24 2.74
C GLU A 14 -2.64 13.46 1.69
N THR A 15 -1.48 12.92 2.04
CA THR A 15 -0.67 12.10 1.15
C THR A 15 -1.47 10.89 0.66
N ILE A 16 -2.12 10.18 1.58
CA ILE A 16 -2.93 9.01 1.24
C ILE A 16 -4.10 9.39 0.31
N SER A 17 -4.79 10.47 0.62
CA SER A 17 -5.90 10.93 -0.20
C SER A 17 -5.46 11.26 -1.63
N ASN A 18 -4.34 11.95 -1.77
CA ASN A 18 -3.79 12.29 -3.08
C ASN A 18 -3.40 11.06 -3.87
N LEU A 19 -2.84 10.06 -3.19
CA LEU A 19 -2.46 8.80 -3.81
C LEU A 19 -3.68 7.99 -4.26
N GLN A 20 -4.75 8.03 -3.50
CA GLN A 20 -6.00 7.38 -3.90
C GLN A 20 -6.53 7.98 -5.20
N ASP A 21 -6.51 9.30 -5.33
CA ASP A 21 -6.93 9.99 -6.54
C ASP A 21 -6.06 9.59 -7.74
N LEU A 22 -4.74 9.52 -7.53
CA LEU A 22 -3.81 9.10 -8.57
C LEU A 22 -4.02 7.65 -8.98
N LEU A 23 -4.33 6.78 -8.04
CA LEU A 23 -4.58 5.37 -8.32
C LEU A 23 -5.83 5.16 -9.16
N GLU A 24 -6.83 6.01 -9.02
CA GLU A 24 -8.01 5.95 -9.88
C GLU A 24 -7.65 6.18 -11.35
N LEU A 25 -6.69 7.07 -11.59
CA LEU A 25 -6.22 7.39 -12.94
C LEU A 25 -5.14 6.42 -13.44
N PHE A 26 -4.25 6.03 -12.57
CA PHE A 26 -3.08 5.21 -12.91
C PHE A 26 -2.94 4.04 -11.93
N PRO A 27 -3.79 3.03 -12.04
CA PRO A 27 -3.80 1.94 -11.05
C PRO A 27 -2.52 1.10 -11.03
N ARG A 28 -1.72 1.15 -12.10
CA ARG A 28 -0.46 0.41 -12.16
C ARG A 28 0.78 1.27 -11.93
N MET A 29 0.62 2.43 -11.31
CA MET A 29 1.74 3.32 -11.05
C MET A 29 2.75 2.76 -10.04
N GLY A 30 2.32 1.90 -9.12
CA GLY A 30 3.20 1.28 -8.15
C GLY A 30 3.98 0.12 -8.74
N LYS A 31 5.03 -0.30 -8.05
CA LYS A 31 5.81 -1.47 -8.45
C LYS A 31 5.10 -2.75 -8.04
N ILE A 32 5.22 -3.78 -8.86
CA ILE A 32 4.73 -5.11 -8.48
C ILE A 32 5.51 -5.58 -7.25
N GLU A 33 4.77 -6.12 -6.28
CA GLU A 33 5.37 -6.67 -5.06
C GLU A 33 5.90 -8.07 -5.31
N PRO A 34 7.23 -8.27 -5.32
CA PRO A 34 7.80 -9.59 -5.60
C PRO A 34 7.41 -10.64 -4.56
N GLU A 35 7.27 -10.23 -3.30
CA GLU A 35 6.91 -11.14 -2.21
C GLU A 35 5.48 -11.67 -2.33
N LEU A 36 4.67 -11.06 -3.18
CA LEU A 36 3.27 -11.43 -3.39
C LEU A 36 2.99 -11.90 -4.82
N SER A 37 4.04 -12.17 -5.59
CA SER A 37 3.91 -12.50 -7.01
C SER A 37 3.17 -13.81 -7.26
N ASN A 38 3.18 -14.74 -6.28
CA ASN A 38 2.49 -16.02 -6.38
C ASN A 38 1.07 -16.01 -5.81
N LYS A 39 0.57 -14.83 -5.44
CA LYS A 39 -0.80 -14.68 -4.94
C LYS A 39 -1.78 -14.54 -6.10
N LYS A 40 -3.04 -14.72 -5.77
CA LYS A 40 -4.13 -14.68 -6.76
C LYS A 40 -4.28 -13.34 -7.44
N TYR A 41 -4.07 -12.24 -6.70
CA TYR A 41 -4.28 -10.90 -7.20
C TYR A 41 -2.95 -10.23 -7.52
N GLU A 42 -3.01 -9.20 -8.37
CA GLU A 42 -1.86 -8.36 -8.64
C GLU A 42 -1.68 -7.36 -7.51
N TYR A 43 -0.59 -7.49 -6.75
CA TYR A 43 -0.26 -6.58 -5.66
C TYR A 43 0.84 -5.64 -6.08
N ARG A 44 0.65 -4.38 -5.80
CA ARG A 44 1.62 -3.32 -6.08
C ARG A 44 1.78 -2.43 -4.87
N SER A 45 2.84 -1.64 -4.84
CA SER A 45 3.10 -0.72 -3.75
C SER A 45 3.98 0.43 -4.16
N PHE A 46 3.97 1.48 -3.36
CA PHE A 46 4.98 2.54 -3.42
C PHE A 46 5.14 3.17 -2.04
N VAL A 47 6.31 3.80 -1.83
CA VAL A 47 6.61 4.45 -0.57
C VAL A 47 5.76 5.72 -0.45
N VAL A 48 5.03 5.83 0.65
CA VAL A 48 4.11 6.95 0.86
C VAL A 48 4.61 7.92 1.93
N HIS A 49 5.43 7.45 2.86
CA HIS A 49 5.94 8.30 3.94
C HIS A 49 7.14 7.61 4.60
N GLU A 50 8.30 8.26 4.56
CA GLU A 50 9.53 7.76 5.17
C GLU A 50 9.78 6.27 4.90
N HIS A 51 9.49 5.42 5.90
CA HIS A 51 9.76 3.99 5.85
C HIS A 51 8.55 3.15 5.50
N PHE A 52 7.41 3.77 5.21
CA PHE A 52 6.17 3.02 4.98
C PHE A 52 5.82 3.01 3.51
N LYS A 53 5.45 1.83 3.02
CA LYS A 53 4.88 1.70 1.69
C LYS A 53 3.42 1.29 1.81
N MET A 54 2.62 1.78 0.89
CA MET A 54 1.23 1.40 0.77
C MET A 54 1.13 0.25 -0.20
N VAL A 55 0.60 -0.87 0.26
CA VAL A 55 0.39 -2.06 -0.55
C VAL A 55 -1.08 -2.09 -0.98
N TYR A 56 -1.30 -2.28 -2.26
CA TYR A 56 -2.66 -2.33 -2.81
C TYR A 56 -2.76 -3.46 -3.83
N ARG A 57 -3.99 -3.88 -4.11
CA ARG A 57 -4.24 -4.85 -5.17
C ARG A 57 -5.25 -4.33 -6.17
N LEU A 58 -5.14 -4.83 -7.38
CA LEU A 58 -6.03 -4.48 -8.47
C LEU A 58 -7.05 -5.59 -8.67
N ASP A 59 -8.29 -5.20 -8.87
CA ASP A 59 -9.34 -6.09 -9.33
C ASP A 59 -9.84 -5.53 -10.67
N GLU A 60 -9.28 -6.06 -11.74
CA GLU A 60 -9.58 -5.57 -13.08
C GLU A 60 -11.04 -5.82 -13.49
N MET A 61 -11.60 -6.92 -13.04
CA MET A 61 -12.98 -7.26 -13.39
C MET A 61 -13.98 -6.30 -12.78
N LYS A 62 -13.68 -5.82 -11.59
CA LYS A 62 -14.53 -4.86 -10.88
C LYS A 62 -14.11 -3.41 -11.11
N ASP A 63 -12.95 -3.20 -11.71
CA ASP A 63 -12.34 -1.89 -11.89
C ASP A 63 -12.17 -1.16 -10.55
N VAL A 64 -11.64 -1.89 -9.57
CA VAL A 64 -11.46 -1.40 -8.20
C VAL A 64 -10.03 -1.60 -7.74
N VAL A 65 -9.52 -0.63 -7.02
CA VAL A 65 -8.23 -0.73 -6.32
C VAL A 65 -8.51 -0.83 -4.82
N TYR A 66 -7.96 -1.86 -4.19
CA TYR A 66 -8.09 -2.06 -2.75
C TYR A 66 -6.78 -1.74 -2.06
N ILE A 67 -6.80 -0.80 -1.14
CA ILE A 67 -5.64 -0.53 -0.28
C ILE A 67 -5.65 -1.59 0.81
N ILE A 68 -4.59 -2.41 0.86
CA ILE A 68 -4.56 -3.60 1.69
C ILE A 68 -3.79 -3.37 2.99
N HIS A 69 -2.65 -2.69 2.91
CA HIS A 69 -1.76 -2.66 4.05
C HIS A 69 -0.76 -1.50 3.94
N PHE A 70 -0.29 -1.05 5.10
CA PHE A 70 0.83 -0.12 5.19
C PHE A 70 1.98 -0.87 5.84
N TRP A 71 3.05 -1.04 5.10
CA TRP A 71 4.17 -1.89 5.51
C TRP A 71 5.40 -1.06 5.82
N ASP A 72 6.03 -1.35 6.97
CA ASP A 72 7.31 -0.75 7.30
C ASP A 72 8.40 -1.47 6.51
N VAL A 73 9.05 -0.75 5.60
CA VAL A 73 10.03 -1.34 4.67
C VAL A 73 11.31 -1.82 5.37
N ARG A 74 11.49 -1.50 6.66
CA ARG A 74 12.63 -1.99 7.44
C ARG A 74 12.41 -3.39 7.96
N ARG A 75 11.18 -3.91 7.93
CA ARG A 75 10.85 -5.27 8.35
C ARG A 75 11.26 -6.26 7.25
N GLU A 76 11.44 -7.52 7.64
CA GLU A 76 11.79 -8.58 6.70
C GLU A 76 10.74 -8.71 5.60
N PRO A 77 11.12 -8.62 4.30
CA PRO A 77 10.15 -8.62 3.20
C PRO A 77 9.24 -9.84 3.18
N GLN A 78 9.75 -11.01 3.53
CA GLN A 78 8.96 -12.25 3.50
C GLN A 78 7.80 -12.22 4.50
N ARG A 79 7.86 -11.39 5.52
CA ARG A 79 6.76 -11.23 6.46
C ARG A 79 5.55 -10.54 5.85
N LEU A 80 5.75 -9.78 4.78
CA LEU A 80 4.65 -9.12 4.09
C LEU A 80 3.62 -10.13 3.60
N ALA A 81 4.07 -11.22 2.98
CA ALA A 81 3.16 -12.25 2.51
C ALA A 81 2.36 -12.88 3.67
N GLU A 82 3.02 -13.12 4.80
CA GLU A 82 2.35 -13.67 5.99
C GLU A 82 1.28 -12.72 6.51
N GLU A 83 1.58 -11.43 6.58
CA GLU A 83 0.63 -10.43 7.05
C GLU A 83 -0.59 -10.31 6.12
N ILE A 84 -0.36 -10.36 4.82
CA ILE A 84 -1.43 -10.29 3.83
C ILE A 84 -2.35 -11.51 3.94
N GLU A 85 -1.79 -12.69 4.18
CA GLU A 85 -2.59 -13.91 4.34
C GLU A 85 -3.51 -13.87 5.54
N LYS A 86 -3.19 -13.09 6.55
CA LYS A 86 -4.02 -12.93 7.75
C LYS A 86 -5.20 -11.96 7.55
N LEU A 87 -5.18 -11.22 6.48
CA LEU A 87 -6.26 -10.31 6.16
C LEU A 87 -7.41 -11.05 5.46
#